data_db66f2c5834e1bbc76f79b7343052fe2
#
_entry.id   db66f2c5834e1bbc76f79b7343052fe2
#
_cell.length_a   1.000
_cell.length_b   1.000
_cell.length_c   1.000
_cell.angle_alpha   90.00
_cell.angle_beta   90.00
_cell.angle_gamma   90.00
#
_symmetry.space_group_name_H-M   'P 1'
#
loop_
_entity.id
_entity.type
_entity.pdbx_description
1 polymer ?
#
loop_
_entity_poly.entity_id
_entity_poly.type
_entity_poly.pdbx_seq_one_letter_code
_entity_poly.pdbx_strand_id
1 'polypeptide(L)'
;DGSSDDDWTPYSGSKTVDLTDEYQSIVVEFKMKNKSDPRTILSISMGAVGDVQIKQQHRICIDDIILEKIDAPKVDETESDVNLIKNADFSEGDNGLSNWEGGIMGDAVGTQTVDKGVITYELSDAGTADWNVQLKQMGLALENGKTYEASITLKSTEARTVLLNFMSNSYKWYGGETIVLPKNEEVVKTITFTMNEETDTDAGFFLSMGKIADVDTPASTITVSNISLKKLAE
;
A
#
# COMPACT_ATOMS: atom_id res chain seq x y z
N ASP A 1 -1.78 10.33 23.49
CA ASP A 1 -1.56 9.04 22.82
C ASP A 1 -2.76 8.14 23.06
N GLY A 2 -3.32 7.57 21.99
CA GLY A 2 -4.40 6.59 22.07
C GLY A 2 -3.86 5.22 21.70
N SER A 3 -4.13 4.22 22.52
CA SER A 3 -3.65 2.87 22.31
C SER A 3 -4.65 1.82 22.78
N SER A 4 -4.49 0.57 22.30
CA SER A 4 -5.20 -0.58 22.85
C SER A 4 -4.72 -0.91 24.27
N ASP A 5 -5.62 -1.36 25.14
CA ASP A 5 -5.27 -1.84 26.47
C ASP A 5 -4.73 -3.28 26.48
N ASP A 6 -4.87 -4.01 25.41
CA ASP A 6 -4.42 -5.40 25.30
C ASP A 6 -2.95 -5.53 24.89
N ASP A 7 -2.50 -4.74 23.94
CA ASP A 7 -1.16 -4.88 23.33
C ASP A 7 -0.43 -3.54 23.16
N TRP A 8 -1.01 -2.46 23.66
CA TRP A 8 -0.46 -1.10 23.54
C TRP A 8 -0.25 -0.63 22.10
N THR A 9 -1.00 -1.18 21.15
CA THR A 9 -0.94 -0.72 19.76
C THR A 9 -1.32 0.76 19.67
N PRO A 10 -0.43 1.64 19.20
CA PRO A 10 -0.72 3.07 19.13
C PRO A 10 -1.62 3.37 17.93
N TYR A 11 -2.74 4.04 18.17
CA TYR A 11 -3.67 4.49 17.12
C TYR A 11 -3.40 5.93 16.65
N SER A 12 -2.91 6.81 17.56
CA SER A 12 -2.73 8.25 17.26
C SER A 12 -1.29 8.60 17.32
N GLY A 13 -0.29 8.06 17.23
CA GLY A 13 1.08 8.57 17.49
C GLY A 13 1.18 9.51 18.69
N SER A 14 2.35 9.72 19.21
CA SER A 14 2.60 10.61 20.34
C SER A 14 2.82 12.05 19.86
N LYS A 15 2.15 13.02 20.51
CA LYS A 15 2.42 14.45 20.32
C LYS A 15 3.00 15.01 21.61
N THR A 16 4.22 15.50 21.56
CA THR A 16 4.85 16.23 22.66
C THR A 16 4.52 17.71 22.55
N VAL A 17 4.20 18.33 23.68
CA VAL A 17 3.84 19.74 23.75
C VAL A 17 4.58 20.39 24.90
N ASP A 18 5.20 21.55 24.64
CA ASP A 18 5.76 22.42 25.66
C ASP A 18 4.64 23.26 26.27
N LEU A 19 4.45 23.15 27.58
CA LEU A 19 3.43 23.89 28.30
C LEU A 19 3.95 25.26 28.73
N THR A 20 3.10 26.27 28.66
CA THR A 20 3.33 27.62 29.14
C THR A 20 2.43 27.90 30.35
N ASP A 21 2.44 29.11 30.87
CA ASP A 21 1.52 29.58 31.90
C ASP A 21 0.13 30.00 31.35
N GLU A 22 -0.03 29.91 30.05
CA GLU A 22 -1.33 30.18 29.38
C GLU A 22 -2.03 28.86 28.98
N TYR A 23 -3.35 28.91 28.91
CA TYR A 23 -4.12 27.78 28.36
C TYR A 23 -3.84 27.57 26.90
N GLN A 24 -3.53 26.35 26.53
CA GLN A 24 -3.24 25.91 25.17
C GLN A 24 -4.24 24.86 24.72
N SER A 25 -4.85 25.03 23.56
CA SER A 25 -5.65 24.00 22.93
C SER A 25 -4.77 23.07 22.11
N ILE A 26 -4.82 21.78 22.42
CA ILE A 26 -4.01 20.74 21.76
C ILE A 26 -4.97 19.82 21.01
N VAL A 27 -4.87 19.82 19.69
CA VAL A 27 -5.63 18.92 18.83
C VAL A 27 -4.72 17.83 18.28
N VAL A 28 -5.18 16.59 18.35
CA VAL A 28 -4.54 15.42 17.74
C VAL A 28 -5.56 14.72 16.88
N GLU A 29 -5.38 14.76 15.60
CA GLU A 29 -6.19 14.01 14.64
C GLU A 29 -5.52 12.67 14.32
N PHE A 30 -6.30 11.60 14.28
CA PHE A 30 -5.81 10.28 13.93
C PHE A 30 -6.88 9.44 13.25
N LYS A 31 -6.47 8.44 12.48
CA LYS A 31 -7.36 7.50 11.83
C LYS A 31 -7.16 6.11 12.45
N MET A 32 -8.25 5.52 12.91
CA MET A 32 -8.24 4.11 13.29
C MET A 32 -7.95 3.26 12.06
N LYS A 33 -6.84 2.51 12.10
CA LYS A 33 -6.41 1.64 10.99
C LYS A 33 -7.06 0.27 11.02
N ASN A 34 -7.57 -0.15 12.18
CA ASN A 34 -8.11 -1.48 12.41
C ASN A 34 -9.59 -1.43 12.82
N LYS A 35 -10.16 -2.61 13.08
CA LYS A 35 -11.52 -2.74 13.61
C LYS A 35 -11.69 -1.91 14.89
N SER A 36 -12.95 -1.53 15.18
CA SER A 36 -13.30 -0.84 16.42
C SER A 36 -12.73 -1.54 17.64
N ASP A 37 -12.03 -0.79 18.48
CA ASP A 37 -11.53 -1.25 19.76
C ASP A 37 -12.35 -0.62 20.88
N PRO A 38 -13.16 -1.39 21.63
CA PRO A 38 -14.00 -0.88 22.70
C PRO A 38 -13.20 -0.54 23.98
N ARG A 39 -11.91 -0.87 24.03
CA ARG A 39 -11.05 -0.68 25.20
C ARG A 39 -9.87 0.24 24.91
N THR A 40 -10.05 1.18 23.99
CA THR A 40 -9.02 2.19 23.68
C THR A 40 -8.72 3.07 24.87
N ILE A 41 -7.46 3.30 25.17
CA ILE A 41 -6.99 4.15 26.26
C ILE A 41 -6.49 5.49 25.71
N LEU A 42 -6.89 6.59 26.31
CA LEU A 42 -6.22 7.89 26.15
C LEU A 42 -5.16 8.03 27.25
N SER A 43 -3.92 8.21 26.88
CA SER A 43 -2.81 8.37 27.80
C SER A 43 -2.17 9.76 27.66
N ILE A 44 -2.07 10.48 28.78
CA ILE A 44 -1.39 11.78 28.88
C ILE A 44 -0.24 11.62 29.86
N SER A 45 0.99 11.62 29.35
CA SER A 45 2.20 11.48 30.16
C SER A 45 2.74 12.86 30.55
N MET A 46 2.90 13.10 31.83
CA MET A 46 3.29 14.41 32.42
C MET A 46 4.61 14.32 33.20
N GLY A 47 5.37 13.28 32.98
CA GLY A 47 6.70 13.07 33.58
C GLY A 47 7.83 13.61 32.72
N ALA A 48 9.04 13.14 32.98
CA ALA A 48 10.20 13.43 32.16
C ALA A 48 10.00 12.87 30.74
N VAL A 49 10.16 13.70 29.72
CA VAL A 49 10.06 13.31 28.32
C VAL A 49 11.42 13.50 27.67
N GLY A 50 11.99 12.43 27.14
CA GLY A 50 13.35 12.43 26.61
C GLY A 50 14.38 12.85 27.67
N ASP A 51 15.27 13.78 27.32
CA ASP A 51 16.31 14.30 28.21
C ASP A 51 15.84 15.49 29.07
N VAL A 52 14.56 15.86 28.99
CA VAL A 52 13.98 16.99 29.72
C VAL A 52 13.68 16.56 31.14
N GLN A 53 14.37 17.15 32.12
CA GLN A 53 14.10 16.91 33.54
C GLN A 53 13.19 17.98 34.13
N ILE A 54 12.14 17.54 34.82
CA ILE A 54 11.27 18.40 35.61
C ILE A 54 11.98 18.76 36.89
N LYS A 55 12.49 19.98 37.01
CA LYS A 55 13.34 20.43 38.12
C LYS A 55 12.61 21.13 39.25
N GLN A 56 11.35 21.54 39.04
CA GLN A 56 10.60 22.30 40.03
C GLN A 56 9.20 21.72 40.21
N GLN A 57 8.64 21.88 41.41
CA GLN A 57 7.27 21.57 41.66
C GLN A 57 6.38 22.57 40.92
N HIS A 58 5.43 22.07 40.10
CA HIS A 58 4.48 22.87 39.33
C HIS A 58 3.11 22.20 39.32
N ARG A 59 2.12 22.94 38.89
CA ARG A 59 0.76 22.44 38.71
C ARG A 59 0.45 22.39 37.22
N ILE A 60 -0.10 21.29 36.77
CA ILE A 60 -0.63 21.13 35.42
C ILE A 60 -2.17 21.08 35.56
N CYS A 61 -2.85 21.92 34.81
CA CYS A 61 -4.30 21.91 34.71
C CYS A 61 -4.69 21.34 33.34
N ILE A 62 -5.60 20.40 33.34
CA ILE A 62 -6.18 19.82 32.14
C ILE A 62 -7.67 20.04 32.20
N ASP A 63 -8.25 20.54 31.12
CA ASP A 63 -9.67 20.86 31.01
C ASP A 63 -10.17 20.50 29.62
N ASP A 64 -11.49 20.33 29.46
CA ASP A 64 -12.17 20.11 28.20
C ASP A 64 -11.58 19.00 27.33
N ILE A 65 -11.37 17.80 27.90
CA ILE A 65 -10.95 16.65 27.12
C ILE A 65 -12.13 16.14 26.28
N ILE A 66 -12.04 16.30 24.97
CA ILE A 66 -13.07 15.90 24.01
C ILE A 66 -12.46 14.89 23.04
N LEU A 67 -13.16 13.77 22.83
CA LEU A 67 -12.89 12.83 21.75
C LEU A 67 -14.11 12.82 20.82
N GLU A 68 -13.93 13.36 19.65
CA GLU A 68 -14.97 13.41 18.64
C GLU A 68 -14.62 12.50 17.46
N LYS A 69 -15.62 11.77 16.95
CA LYS A 69 -15.53 11.20 15.62
C LYS A 69 -15.73 12.33 14.63
N ILE A 70 -14.66 12.80 14.06
CA ILE A 70 -14.75 13.61 12.85
C ILE A 70 -15.02 12.65 11.69
N ASP A 71 -16.15 12.81 11.03
CA ASP A 71 -16.26 12.28 9.69
C ASP A 71 -15.11 12.95 8.95
N ALA A 72 -14.17 12.13 8.45
CA ALA A 72 -13.12 12.65 7.58
C ALA A 72 -13.81 13.63 6.63
N PRO A 73 -13.28 14.86 6.44
CA PRO A 73 -13.87 15.75 5.48
C PRO A 73 -14.20 14.85 4.30
N LYS A 74 -15.44 14.85 3.85
CA LYS A 74 -15.74 14.29 2.54
C LYS A 74 -14.87 15.12 1.62
N VAL A 75 -13.63 14.66 1.44
CA VAL A 75 -12.97 14.90 0.20
C VAL A 75 -14.04 14.38 -0.75
N ASP A 76 -14.64 15.27 -1.53
CA ASP A 76 -15.21 14.81 -2.78
C ASP A 76 -14.04 14.07 -3.41
N GLU A 77 -13.97 12.75 -3.11
CA GLU A 77 -13.14 11.86 -3.88
C GLU A 77 -13.74 12.00 -5.26
N THR A 78 -13.20 12.92 -6.01
CA THR A 78 -13.42 12.92 -7.43
C THR A 78 -13.12 11.50 -7.83
N GLU A 79 -13.88 10.92 -8.73
CA GLU A 79 -13.67 9.52 -9.19
C GLU A 79 -12.18 9.21 -9.44
N SER A 80 -11.35 10.27 -9.63
CA SER A 80 -9.91 10.23 -9.80
C SER A 80 -9.10 9.86 -8.55
N ASP A 81 -9.66 9.89 -7.34
CA ASP A 81 -8.89 9.60 -6.10
C ASP A 81 -9.10 8.18 -5.57
N VAL A 82 -10.10 7.47 -6.08
CA VAL A 82 -10.39 6.08 -5.68
C VAL A 82 -9.36 5.13 -6.26
N ASN A 83 -8.67 4.39 -5.42
CA ASN A 83 -7.83 3.27 -5.88
C ASN A 83 -8.72 2.08 -6.26
N LEU A 84 -8.72 1.70 -7.53
CA LEU A 84 -9.49 0.57 -8.05
C LEU A 84 -8.88 -0.78 -7.66
N ILE A 85 -7.60 -0.81 -7.26
CA ILE A 85 -6.93 -2.02 -6.76
C ILE A 85 -7.40 -2.30 -5.33
N LYS A 86 -7.96 -3.47 -5.10
CA LYS A 86 -8.38 -3.94 -3.77
C LYS A 86 -7.19 -4.49 -3.02
N ASN A 87 -7.18 -4.31 -1.68
CA ASN A 87 -6.09 -4.79 -0.83
C ASN A 87 -4.70 -4.41 -1.37
N ALA A 88 -4.55 -3.17 -1.79
CA ALA A 88 -3.32 -2.64 -2.41
C ALA A 88 -2.15 -2.53 -1.42
N ASP A 89 -2.43 -2.58 -0.13
CA ASP A 89 -1.47 -2.57 0.98
C ASP A 89 -1.20 -3.97 1.56
N PHE A 90 -1.75 -5.02 0.95
CA PHE A 90 -1.60 -6.41 1.37
C PHE A 90 -1.94 -6.67 2.84
N SER A 91 -2.93 -5.96 3.39
CA SER A 91 -3.34 -6.05 4.79
C SER A 91 -4.50 -7.01 5.05
N GLU A 92 -5.18 -7.50 4.00
CA GLU A 92 -6.38 -8.30 4.12
C GLU A 92 -6.10 -9.81 3.90
N GLY A 93 -6.81 -10.63 4.67
CA GLY A 93 -6.70 -12.10 4.65
C GLY A 93 -5.56 -12.62 5.52
N ASP A 94 -5.56 -13.92 5.79
CA ASP A 94 -4.62 -14.58 6.72
C ASP A 94 -3.14 -14.44 6.29
N ASN A 95 -2.90 -14.26 5.00
CA ASN A 95 -1.56 -14.13 4.42
C ASN A 95 -1.35 -12.80 3.67
N GLY A 96 -2.25 -11.83 3.85
CA GLY A 96 -2.18 -10.53 3.17
C GLY A 96 -2.58 -10.55 1.69
N LEU A 97 -3.04 -11.67 1.15
CA LEU A 97 -3.29 -11.86 -0.28
C LEU A 97 -4.78 -11.95 -0.66
N SER A 98 -5.69 -11.50 0.20
CA SER A 98 -7.11 -11.40 -0.19
C SER A 98 -7.26 -10.54 -1.44
N ASN A 99 -8.04 -10.98 -2.42
CA ASN A 99 -8.23 -10.39 -3.75
C ASN A 99 -7.01 -10.48 -4.70
N TRP A 100 -5.92 -11.08 -4.30
CA TRP A 100 -4.76 -11.30 -5.16
C TRP A 100 -4.67 -12.78 -5.58
N GLU A 101 -4.24 -12.99 -6.81
CA GLU A 101 -4.05 -14.29 -7.42
C GLU A 101 -2.63 -14.40 -7.99
N GLY A 102 -2.25 -15.59 -8.39
CA GLY A 102 -0.93 -15.88 -8.97
C GLY A 102 0.03 -16.43 -7.91
N GLY A 103 1.27 -16.00 -7.97
CA GLY A 103 2.36 -16.50 -7.14
C GLY A 103 3.51 -17.05 -7.98
N ILE A 104 4.15 -18.09 -7.47
CA ILE A 104 5.24 -18.82 -8.13
C ILE A 104 4.66 -20.09 -8.70
N MET A 105 4.72 -20.27 -10.02
CA MET A 105 4.00 -21.30 -10.76
C MET A 105 4.89 -21.95 -11.82
N GLY A 106 4.41 -23.06 -12.40
CA GLY A 106 5.11 -23.77 -13.48
C GLY A 106 6.50 -24.23 -13.05
N ASP A 107 7.51 -23.86 -13.82
CA ASP A 107 8.91 -24.24 -13.59
C ASP A 107 9.67 -23.25 -12.69
N ALA A 108 9.03 -22.16 -12.26
CA ALA A 108 9.67 -21.21 -11.37
C ALA A 108 9.84 -21.78 -9.94
N VAL A 109 10.95 -21.43 -9.30
CA VAL A 109 11.30 -21.90 -7.95
C VAL A 109 11.63 -20.74 -7.04
N GLY A 110 10.97 -20.69 -5.88
CA GLY A 110 11.19 -19.62 -4.90
C GLY A 110 10.18 -19.64 -3.76
N THR A 111 10.14 -18.55 -3.02
CA THR A 111 9.18 -18.29 -1.95
C THR A 111 8.50 -16.94 -2.11
N GLN A 112 7.27 -16.84 -1.59
CA GLN A 112 6.49 -15.61 -1.58
C GLN A 112 6.08 -15.30 -0.14
N THR A 113 6.31 -14.09 0.30
CA THR A 113 5.94 -13.62 1.64
C THR A 113 5.34 -12.23 1.59
N VAL A 114 4.53 -11.89 2.60
CA VAL A 114 3.98 -10.54 2.79
C VAL A 114 4.36 -10.06 4.19
N ASP A 115 4.94 -8.86 4.28
CA ASP A 115 5.20 -8.18 5.55
C ASP A 115 5.01 -6.67 5.38
N LYS A 116 4.24 -6.06 6.28
CA LYS A 116 4.05 -4.59 6.38
C LYS A 116 3.72 -3.89 5.06
N GLY A 117 2.84 -4.46 4.26
CA GLY A 117 2.41 -3.85 2.99
C GLY A 117 3.36 -4.08 1.82
N VAL A 118 4.31 -4.98 1.97
CA VAL A 118 5.26 -5.37 0.93
C VAL A 118 5.12 -6.86 0.64
N ILE A 119 4.91 -7.22 -0.61
CA ILE A 119 5.03 -8.60 -1.06
C ILE A 119 6.43 -8.84 -1.59
N THR A 120 7.04 -9.94 -1.18
CA THR A 120 8.43 -10.32 -1.53
C THR A 120 8.43 -11.67 -2.21
N TYR A 121 9.07 -11.75 -3.36
CA TYR A 121 9.36 -12.97 -4.09
C TYR A 121 10.86 -13.25 -4.03
N GLU A 122 11.27 -14.32 -3.38
CA GLU A 122 12.66 -14.80 -3.39
C GLU A 122 12.79 -15.92 -4.41
N LEU A 123 13.38 -15.62 -5.57
CA LEU A 123 13.42 -16.53 -6.71
C LEU A 123 14.82 -17.13 -6.86
N SER A 124 14.92 -18.45 -6.84
CA SER A 124 16.12 -19.18 -7.29
C SER A 124 16.04 -19.52 -8.79
N ASP A 125 14.84 -19.60 -9.35
CA ASP A 125 14.58 -19.77 -10.78
C ASP A 125 13.30 -19.02 -11.15
N ALA A 126 13.34 -18.25 -12.23
CA ALA A 126 12.20 -17.48 -12.71
C ALA A 126 11.27 -18.29 -13.65
N GLY A 127 11.60 -19.56 -13.91
CA GLY A 127 10.87 -20.43 -14.80
C GLY A 127 11.17 -20.19 -16.28
N THR A 128 10.26 -20.64 -17.14
CA THR A 128 10.40 -20.63 -18.60
C THR A 128 9.50 -19.62 -19.31
N ALA A 129 8.56 -19.00 -18.59
CA ALA A 129 7.61 -18.03 -19.10
C ALA A 129 7.44 -16.84 -18.12
N ASP A 130 7.04 -15.69 -18.62
CA ASP A 130 6.85 -14.46 -17.85
C ASP A 130 5.78 -14.61 -16.73
N TRP A 131 4.72 -15.36 -17.01
CA TRP A 131 3.63 -15.66 -16.06
C TRP A 131 4.00 -16.72 -15.00
N ASN A 132 5.17 -17.39 -15.08
CA ASN A 132 5.57 -18.34 -14.04
C ASN A 132 5.79 -17.69 -12.67
N VAL A 133 6.03 -16.38 -12.63
CA VAL A 133 5.98 -15.56 -11.42
C VAL A 133 5.05 -14.39 -11.69
N GLN A 134 3.88 -14.37 -11.04
CA GLN A 134 2.87 -13.37 -11.35
C GLN A 134 2.13 -12.90 -10.10
N LEU A 135 1.87 -11.60 -10.02
CA LEU A 135 0.90 -10.99 -9.12
C LEU A 135 -0.26 -10.48 -9.98
N LYS A 136 -1.47 -10.94 -9.68
CA LYS A 136 -2.64 -10.70 -10.51
C LYS A 136 -3.85 -10.33 -9.66
N GLN A 137 -4.66 -9.41 -10.15
CA GLN A 137 -5.98 -9.12 -9.60
C GLN A 137 -6.99 -8.94 -10.72
N MET A 138 -8.13 -9.62 -10.65
CA MET A 138 -9.24 -9.51 -11.57
C MET A 138 -10.38 -8.68 -10.99
N GLY A 139 -11.39 -8.39 -11.81
CA GLY A 139 -12.60 -7.65 -11.41
C GLY A 139 -12.41 -6.14 -11.35
N LEU A 140 -11.49 -5.59 -12.16
CA LEU A 140 -11.35 -4.16 -12.37
C LEU A 140 -12.39 -3.68 -13.39
N ALA A 141 -13.11 -2.61 -13.07
CA ALA A 141 -14.02 -1.97 -14.03
C ALA A 141 -13.26 -0.88 -14.82
N LEU A 142 -13.00 -1.15 -16.10
CA LEU A 142 -12.37 -0.21 -17.02
C LEU A 142 -13.41 0.25 -18.07
N GLU A 143 -13.76 1.54 -18.04
CA GLU A 143 -14.78 2.13 -18.87
C GLU A 143 -14.21 2.64 -20.19
N ASN A 144 -14.92 2.37 -21.28
CA ASN A 144 -14.56 2.89 -22.61
C ASN A 144 -14.37 4.41 -22.59
N GLY A 145 -13.31 4.88 -23.24
CA GLY A 145 -12.98 6.30 -23.38
C GLY A 145 -12.36 6.93 -22.14
N LYS A 146 -12.31 6.23 -21.00
CA LYS A 146 -11.71 6.80 -19.78
C LYS A 146 -10.21 6.53 -19.72
N THR A 147 -9.49 7.46 -19.10
CA THR A 147 -8.04 7.39 -18.89
C THR A 147 -7.75 7.00 -17.46
N TYR A 148 -6.78 6.11 -17.29
CA TYR A 148 -6.35 5.56 -16.02
C TYR A 148 -4.88 5.84 -15.77
N GLU A 149 -4.54 6.09 -14.51
CA GLU A 149 -3.17 6.16 -14.03
C GLU A 149 -2.92 5.01 -13.07
N ALA A 150 -1.88 4.24 -13.35
CA ALA A 150 -1.40 3.19 -12.47
C ALA A 150 -0.03 3.54 -11.90
N SER A 151 0.19 3.26 -10.62
CA SER A 151 1.49 3.42 -9.97
C SER A 151 1.85 2.17 -9.18
N ILE A 152 3.15 1.84 -9.16
CA ILE A 152 3.69 0.69 -8.45
C ILE A 152 5.12 0.97 -8.01
N THR A 153 5.50 0.50 -6.83
CA THR A 153 6.88 0.53 -6.33
C THR A 153 7.48 -0.87 -6.41
N LEU A 154 8.62 -0.97 -7.07
CA LEU A 154 9.33 -2.22 -7.36
C LEU A 154 10.80 -2.10 -6.97
N LYS A 155 11.39 -3.21 -6.47
CA LYS A 155 12.83 -3.32 -6.28
C LYS A 155 13.26 -4.74 -6.56
N SER A 156 14.46 -4.91 -7.13
CA SER A 156 15.08 -6.22 -7.34
C SER A 156 16.53 -6.22 -6.89
N THR A 157 16.99 -7.33 -6.33
CA THR A 157 18.40 -7.50 -5.93
C THR A 157 19.33 -7.69 -7.11
N GLU A 158 18.81 -8.04 -8.29
CA GLU A 158 19.54 -8.13 -9.55
C GLU A 158 18.83 -7.33 -10.63
N ALA A 159 19.59 -6.85 -11.61
CA ALA A 159 18.99 -6.16 -12.76
C ALA A 159 18.08 -7.13 -13.52
N ARG A 160 16.84 -6.71 -13.79
CA ARG A 160 15.87 -7.53 -14.53
C ARG A 160 14.76 -6.70 -15.14
N THR A 161 13.96 -7.33 -15.96
CA THR A 161 12.75 -6.74 -16.56
C THR A 161 11.51 -7.43 -16.03
N VAL A 162 10.44 -6.67 -15.84
CA VAL A 162 9.09 -7.16 -15.49
C VAL A 162 8.06 -6.54 -16.43
N LEU A 163 6.87 -7.17 -16.56
CA LEU A 163 5.79 -6.70 -17.41
C LEU A 163 4.61 -6.30 -16.52
N LEU A 164 4.16 -5.06 -16.63
CA LEU A 164 2.92 -4.60 -16.03
C LEU A 164 1.88 -4.44 -17.13
N ASN A 165 0.78 -5.17 -17.04
CA ASN A 165 -0.27 -5.16 -18.04
C ASN A 165 -1.67 -5.04 -17.40
N PHE A 166 -2.56 -4.36 -18.12
CA PHE A 166 -4.00 -4.36 -17.89
C PHE A 166 -4.66 -5.06 -19.09
N MET A 167 -5.40 -6.13 -18.83
CA MET A 167 -5.94 -6.99 -19.88
C MET A 167 -7.33 -7.52 -19.48
N SER A 168 -8.09 -7.98 -20.47
CA SER A 168 -9.30 -8.77 -20.21
C SER A 168 -8.95 -10.15 -19.64
N ASN A 169 -9.96 -10.85 -19.14
CA ASN A 169 -9.86 -12.26 -18.76
C ASN A 169 -9.45 -13.20 -19.93
N SER A 170 -9.65 -12.76 -21.16
CA SER A 170 -9.20 -13.46 -22.39
C SER A 170 -7.84 -12.94 -22.91
N TYR A 171 -7.10 -12.18 -22.09
CA TYR A 171 -5.78 -11.62 -22.41
C TYR A 171 -5.78 -10.58 -23.54
N LYS A 172 -6.91 -9.92 -23.83
CA LYS A 172 -6.90 -8.74 -24.69
C LYS A 172 -6.25 -7.58 -23.94
N TRP A 173 -5.21 -7.02 -24.51
CA TRP A 173 -4.42 -5.95 -23.90
C TRP A 173 -5.15 -4.60 -23.96
N TYR A 174 -5.15 -3.85 -22.86
CA TYR A 174 -5.74 -2.52 -22.72
C TYR A 174 -4.68 -1.44 -22.46
N GLY A 175 -3.66 -1.77 -21.73
CA GLY A 175 -2.55 -0.88 -21.38
C GLY A 175 -1.48 -1.60 -20.60
N GLY A 176 -0.34 -0.98 -20.45
CA GLY A 176 0.76 -1.56 -19.71
C GLY A 176 2.11 -1.12 -20.21
N GLU A 177 3.15 -1.58 -19.56
CA GLU A 177 4.53 -1.23 -19.89
C GLU A 177 5.51 -2.31 -19.45
N THR A 178 6.61 -2.39 -20.16
CA THR A 178 7.79 -3.15 -19.77
C THR A 178 8.64 -2.30 -18.84
N ILE A 179 8.92 -2.79 -17.62
CA ILE A 179 9.66 -2.05 -16.60
C ILE A 179 11.03 -2.69 -16.41
N VAL A 180 12.08 -1.90 -16.58
CA VAL A 180 13.44 -2.31 -16.28
C VAL A 180 13.76 -1.94 -14.82
N LEU A 181 14.18 -2.92 -14.04
CA LEU A 181 14.60 -2.76 -12.66
C LEU A 181 16.13 -2.82 -12.61
N PRO A 182 16.81 -1.71 -12.25
CA PRO A 182 18.24 -1.74 -11.97
C PRO A 182 18.51 -2.56 -10.70
N LYS A 183 19.73 -3.08 -10.60
CA LYS A 183 20.16 -3.87 -9.45
C LYS A 183 20.14 -3.04 -8.16
N ASN A 184 19.41 -3.50 -7.14
CA ASN A 184 19.30 -2.92 -5.80
C ASN A 184 18.69 -1.51 -5.73
N GLU A 185 18.16 -0.98 -6.82
CA GLU A 185 17.49 0.32 -6.84
C GLU A 185 15.97 0.15 -6.72
N GLU A 186 15.32 1.06 -6.02
CA GLU A 186 13.88 1.16 -5.96
C GLU A 186 13.37 1.95 -7.17
N VAL A 187 12.37 1.41 -7.85
CA VAL A 187 11.73 2.02 -9.00
C VAL A 187 10.27 2.31 -8.65
N VAL A 188 9.90 3.57 -8.62
CA VAL A 188 8.49 3.99 -8.61
C VAL A 188 8.08 4.22 -10.06
N LYS A 189 7.19 3.37 -10.56
CA LYS A 189 6.70 3.45 -11.93
C LYS A 189 5.28 3.94 -11.96
N THR A 190 5.04 4.99 -12.76
CA THR A 190 3.69 5.48 -13.08
C THR A 190 3.46 5.33 -14.57
N ILE A 191 2.33 4.78 -14.95
CA ILE A 191 1.90 4.64 -16.35
C ILE A 191 0.49 5.19 -16.52
N THR A 192 0.19 5.75 -17.68
CA THR A 192 -1.14 6.25 -18.02
C THR A 192 -1.60 5.55 -19.30
N PHE A 193 -2.85 5.10 -19.32
CA PHE A 193 -3.46 4.51 -20.53
C PHE A 193 -4.94 4.90 -20.65
N THR A 194 -5.43 4.96 -21.87
CA THR A 194 -6.85 5.18 -22.14
C THR A 194 -7.50 3.87 -22.58
N MET A 195 -8.64 3.53 -22.01
CA MET A 195 -9.42 2.37 -22.37
C MET A 195 -10.13 2.63 -23.71
N ASN A 196 -9.52 2.19 -24.81
CA ASN A 196 -10.05 2.40 -26.16
C ASN A 196 -11.00 1.28 -26.63
N GLU A 197 -11.13 0.24 -25.83
CA GLU A 197 -12.00 -0.90 -26.10
C GLU A 197 -13.35 -0.73 -25.40
N GLU A 198 -14.30 -1.64 -25.64
CA GLU A 198 -15.57 -1.66 -24.92
C GLU A 198 -15.33 -1.75 -23.40
N THR A 199 -16.23 -1.15 -22.62
CA THR A 199 -16.19 -1.24 -21.16
C THR A 199 -16.08 -2.69 -20.71
N ASP A 200 -15.05 -2.99 -19.90
CA ASP A 200 -14.82 -4.28 -19.28
C ASP A 200 -14.95 -4.16 -17.75
N THR A 201 -15.87 -4.91 -17.17
CA THR A 201 -16.12 -4.93 -15.73
C THR A 201 -15.37 -6.05 -15.02
N ASP A 202 -14.59 -6.85 -15.75
CA ASP A 202 -13.77 -7.96 -15.23
C ASP A 202 -12.34 -7.91 -15.79
N ALA A 203 -11.84 -6.71 -16.06
CA ALA A 203 -10.47 -6.51 -16.45
C ALA A 203 -9.51 -6.90 -15.31
N GLY A 204 -8.25 -7.16 -15.64
CA GLY A 204 -7.23 -7.55 -14.67
C GLY A 204 -5.99 -6.68 -14.70
N PHE A 205 -5.38 -6.57 -13.53
CA PHE A 205 -3.99 -6.17 -13.32
C PHE A 205 -3.11 -7.41 -13.36
N PHE A 206 -2.02 -7.38 -14.13
CA PHE A 206 -1.06 -8.47 -14.25
C PHE A 206 0.35 -7.93 -14.16
N LEU A 207 1.07 -8.28 -13.09
CA LEU A 207 2.50 -8.04 -12.96
C LEU A 207 3.21 -9.38 -13.17
N SER A 208 3.82 -9.57 -14.34
CA SER A 208 4.57 -10.78 -14.68
C SER A 208 6.06 -10.55 -14.42
N MET A 209 6.65 -11.43 -13.60
CA MET A 209 8.01 -11.34 -13.10
C MET A 209 8.86 -12.60 -13.42
N GLY A 210 8.31 -13.54 -14.15
CA GLY A 210 9.02 -14.73 -14.62
C GLY A 210 9.94 -14.46 -15.79
N LYS A 211 10.29 -15.51 -16.54
CA LYS A 211 11.22 -15.45 -17.69
C LYS A 211 10.59 -14.74 -18.87
N ILE A 212 11.17 -13.63 -19.27
CA ILE A 212 10.83 -12.95 -20.53
C ILE A 212 11.77 -13.50 -21.62
N ALA A 213 11.21 -13.81 -22.80
CA ALA A 213 12.01 -14.30 -23.91
C ALA A 213 13.13 -13.31 -24.26
N ASP A 214 14.31 -13.86 -24.55
CA ASP A 214 15.53 -13.12 -24.96
C ASP A 214 16.03 -12.07 -23.92
N VAL A 215 15.48 -12.08 -22.70
CA VAL A 215 15.93 -11.20 -21.60
C VAL A 215 16.58 -12.05 -20.52
N ASP A 216 17.71 -11.57 -19.98
CA ASP A 216 18.34 -12.18 -18.82
C ASP A 216 17.43 -12.03 -17.59
N THR A 217 17.16 -13.14 -16.91
CA THR A 217 16.24 -13.19 -15.78
C THR A 217 16.89 -13.97 -14.63
N PRO A 218 17.84 -13.34 -13.92
CA PRO A 218 18.61 -14.00 -12.88
C PRO A 218 17.77 -14.35 -11.65
N ALA A 219 18.27 -15.30 -10.86
CA ALA A 219 17.80 -15.52 -9.50
C ALA A 219 17.88 -14.18 -8.74
N SER A 220 16.81 -13.80 -8.06
CA SER A 220 16.72 -12.49 -7.40
C SER A 220 15.60 -12.44 -6.40
N THR A 221 15.71 -11.51 -5.45
CA THR A 221 14.60 -11.10 -4.62
C THR A 221 13.91 -9.88 -5.23
N ILE A 222 12.58 -9.96 -5.41
CA ILE A 222 11.76 -8.86 -5.91
C ILE A 222 10.79 -8.43 -4.82
N THR A 223 10.71 -7.14 -4.57
CA THR A 223 9.69 -6.57 -3.69
C THR A 223 8.71 -5.70 -4.48
N VAL A 224 7.43 -5.78 -4.10
CA VAL A 224 6.33 -5.03 -4.72
C VAL A 224 5.52 -4.36 -3.63
N SER A 225 5.22 -3.08 -3.79
CA SER A 225 4.41 -2.29 -2.86
C SER A 225 3.76 -1.09 -3.54
N ASN A 226 2.94 -0.34 -2.80
CA ASN A 226 2.32 0.92 -3.23
C ASN A 226 1.61 0.82 -4.59
N ILE A 227 0.79 -0.21 -4.75
CA ILE A 227 0.05 -0.42 -6.00
C ILE A 227 -1.19 0.47 -6.02
N SER A 228 -1.38 1.19 -7.11
CA SER A 228 -2.61 1.94 -7.33
C SER A 228 -3.05 1.93 -8.79
N LEU A 229 -4.33 2.02 -9.01
CA LEU A 229 -4.97 2.30 -10.29
C LEU A 229 -6.10 3.28 -10.06
N LYS A 230 -6.07 4.43 -10.71
CA LYS A 230 -7.07 5.48 -10.56
C LYS A 230 -7.63 5.87 -11.92
N LYS A 231 -8.92 6.16 -11.97
CA LYS A 231 -9.54 6.79 -13.13
C LYS A 231 -9.25 8.30 -13.07
N LEU A 232 -8.65 8.87 -14.10
CA LEU A 232 -8.37 10.31 -14.15
C LEU A 232 -9.64 11.10 -14.42
N ALA A 233 -9.77 12.27 -13.82
CA ALA A 233 -10.81 13.24 -14.15
C ALA A 233 -10.59 13.76 -15.58
N GLU A 234 -11.70 14.01 -16.29
CA GLU A 234 -11.70 14.65 -17.60
C GLU A 234 -11.40 16.15 -17.51
#